data_eb9b196acd5e1594699e0b286495596f
#
_entry.id   eb9b196acd5e1594699e0b286495596f
#
_cell.length_a   1.000
_cell.length_b   1.000
_cell.length_c   1.000
_cell.angle_alpha   90.00
_cell.angle_beta   90.00
_cell.angle_gamma   90.00
#
_symmetry.space_group_name_H-M   'P 1'
#
loop_
_entity.id
_entity.type
_entity.pdbx_description
1 polymer ?
#
loop_
_entity_poly.entity_id
_entity_poly.type
_entity_poly.pdbx_seq_one_letter_code
_entity_poly.pdbx_strand_id
1 'polypeptide(L)'
;MEVIEDKAVLLAIPEHLTPHITECIDRSEVISTREGLSELLVYWGIDEMLTLNKLIKFKENLPSPMARDYSWPGMFTPFDHQRITAEFLSINHRAFCFNEAGTGKTSSVLWAADYLMNLGLIKKVLIICPLSIMYSAWQGDVFNTCMHRTSQVCHGSADKRKKIIQGDWDFTIINYDGIGIVKDEIIANNFDLIVVDECNAYKTHTTARWKALFKILGGKDKNEDMKLWMMTGTPASQSPMDAFGLAKLVCPNNVPRLSAAWKEKTMHQISRFKWIPKPNSKDDVFKALQPAIRFAKDQCLDLPPVMYQT
;
A
#
# COMPACT_ATOMS: atom_id res chain seq x y z
N MET A 1 -0.72 -23.19 0.20
CA MET A 1 -1.68 -22.38 -0.59
C MET A 1 -1.41 -22.64 -2.06
N GLU A 2 -2.44 -22.96 -2.83
CA GLU A 2 -2.31 -23.37 -4.23
C GLU A 2 -3.52 -22.88 -5.04
N VAL A 3 -3.27 -22.38 -6.26
CA VAL A 3 -4.34 -22.01 -7.21
C VAL A 3 -4.71 -23.23 -8.02
N ILE A 4 -6.00 -23.58 -8.04
CA ILE A 4 -6.54 -24.76 -8.70
C ILE A 4 -7.31 -24.34 -9.95
N GLU A 5 -6.86 -24.81 -11.12
CA GLU A 5 -7.51 -24.61 -12.44
C GLU A 5 -7.86 -23.14 -12.77
N ASP A 6 -7.09 -22.17 -12.27
CA ASP A 6 -7.37 -20.74 -12.38
C ASP A 6 -8.78 -20.31 -11.91
N LYS A 7 -9.43 -21.11 -11.06
CA LYS A 7 -10.79 -20.87 -10.60
C LYS A 7 -10.91 -20.75 -9.08
N ALA A 8 -10.08 -21.45 -8.34
CA ALA A 8 -10.17 -21.53 -6.90
C ALA A 8 -8.79 -21.51 -6.24
N VAL A 9 -8.75 -21.16 -4.97
CA VAL A 9 -7.56 -21.22 -4.11
C VAL A 9 -7.79 -22.25 -3.03
N LEU A 10 -6.89 -23.22 -2.92
CA LEU A 10 -6.88 -24.20 -1.84
C LEU A 10 -6.00 -23.68 -0.71
N LEU A 11 -6.56 -23.58 0.48
CA LEU A 11 -5.94 -23.04 1.67
C LEU A 11 -5.94 -24.05 2.81
N ALA A 12 -4.82 -24.18 3.53
CA ALA A 12 -4.79 -24.86 4.83
C ALA A 12 -4.95 -23.83 5.94
N ILE A 13 -6.01 -23.89 6.71
CA ILE A 13 -6.36 -22.94 7.77
C ILE A 13 -6.66 -23.68 9.08
N PRO A 14 -6.44 -23.06 10.25
CA PRO A 14 -6.87 -23.62 11.52
C PRO A 14 -8.37 -23.91 11.54
N GLU A 15 -8.77 -25.12 11.96
CA GLU A 15 -10.16 -25.59 11.97
C GLU A 15 -11.12 -24.62 12.68
N HIS A 16 -10.69 -24.02 13.79
CA HIS A 16 -11.53 -23.09 14.56
C HIS A 16 -11.88 -21.79 13.81
N LEU A 17 -11.15 -21.43 12.74
CA LEU A 17 -11.44 -20.25 11.90
C LEU A 17 -12.41 -20.58 10.75
N THR A 18 -12.55 -21.85 10.39
CA THR A 18 -13.32 -22.29 9.23
C THR A 18 -14.78 -21.83 9.26
N PRO A 19 -15.54 -21.98 10.38
CA PRO A 19 -16.95 -21.56 10.42
C PRO A 19 -17.11 -20.06 10.12
N HIS A 20 -16.24 -19.24 10.68
CA HIS A 20 -16.31 -17.79 10.46
C HIS A 20 -16.01 -17.40 9.01
N ILE A 21 -15.09 -18.10 8.36
CA ILE A 21 -14.73 -17.81 6.96
C ILE A 21 -15.87 -18.25 6.03
N THR A 22 -16.42 -19.46 6.21
CA THR A 22 -17.52 -19.95 5.38
C THR A 22 -18.82 -19.16 5.56
N GLU A 23 -19.03 -18.55 6.72
CA GLU A 23 -20.11 -17.59 6.96
C GLU A 23 -19.92 -16.27 6.18
N CYS A 24 -18.69 -15.82 6.02
CA CYS A 24 -18.36 -14.56 5.34
C CYS A 24 -18.13 -14.71 3.82
N ILE A 25 -17.87 -15.93 3.34
CA ILE A 25 -17.51 -16.23 1.95
C ILE A 25 -18.40 -17.36 1.44
N ASP A 26 -19.49 -17.03 0.78
CA ASP A 26 -20.46 -17.99 0.26
C ASP A 26 -19.84 -18.98 -0.73
N ARG A 27 -18.87 -18.50 -1.56
CA ARG A 27 -18.17 -19.33 -2.56
C ARG A 27 -16.94 -19.99 -1.95
N SER A 28 -17.16 -20.76 -0.86
CA SER A 28 -16.12 -21.54 -0.18
C SER A 28 -16.64 -22.90 0.24
N GLU A 29 -15.77 -23.92 0.25
CA GLU A 29 -16.12 -25.30 0.61
C GLU A 29 -14.99 -25.94 1.40
N VAL A 30 -15.32 -26.63 2.50
CA VAL A 30 -14.37 -27.44 3.28
C VAL A 30 -14.20 -28.81 2.62
N ILE A 31 -13.01 -29.08 2.10
CA ILE A 31 -12.69 -30.34 1.41
C ILE A 31 -12.34 -31.44 2.42
N SER A 32 -11.52 -31.11 3.41
CA SER A 32 -11.11 -32.05 4.45
C SER A 32 -10.73 -31.33 5.74
N THR A 33 -10.79 -32.06 6.85
CA THR A 33 -10.30 -31.58 8.16
C THR A 33 -9.45 -32.68 8.80
N ARG A 34 -8.20 -32.39 9.12
CA ARG A 34 -7.25 -33.30 9.75
C ARG A 34 -6.31 -32.54 10.69
N GLU A 35 -6.07 -33.12 11.86
CA GLU A 35 -5.09 -32.62 12.83
C GLU A 35 -5.27 -31.13 13.21
N GLY A 36 -6.53 -30.66 13.30
CA GLY A 36 -6.84 -29.25 13.65
C GLY A 36 -6.64 -28.24 12.52
N LEU A 37 -6.39 -28.71 11.29
CA LEU A 37 -6.33 -27.92 10.07
C LEU A 37 -7.45 -28.34 9.12
N SER A 38 -8.10 -27.36 8.49
CA SER A 38 -9.06 -27.59 7.42
C SER A 38 -8.46 -27.17 6.08
N GLU A 39 -8.65 -28.02 5.07
CA GLU A 39 -8.44 -27.67 3.68
C GLU A 39 -9.69 -26.98 3.17
N LEU A 40 -9.59 -25.69 2.88
CA LEU A 40 -10.68 -24.85 2.40
C LEU A 40 -10.42 -24.48 0.95
N LEU A 41 -11.37 -24.80 0.08
CA LEU A 41 -11.41 -24.34 -1.29
C LEU A 41 -12.24 -23.05 -1.35
N VAL A 42 -11.68 -21.99 -1.91
CA VAL A 42 -12.34 -20.67 -2.04
C VAL A 42 -12.30 -20.26 -3.50
N TYR A 43 -13.40 -19.75 -4.03
CA TYR A 43 -13.42 -19.19 -5.38
C TYR A 43 -12.34 -18.08 -5.51
N TRP A 44 -11.56 -18.13 -6.59
CA TRP A 44 -10.50 -17.16 -6.83
C TRP A 44 -11.05 -15.89 -7.46
N GLY A 45 -11.83 -15.14 -6.70
CA GLY A 45 -12.40 -13.85 -7.05
C GLY A 45 -11.85 -12.74 -6.17
N ILE A 46 -11.95 -11.49 -6.64
CA ILE A 46 -11.38 -10.34 -5.90
C ILE A 46 -12.08 -10.13 -4.55
N ASP A 47 -13.39 -10.32 -4.48
CA ASP A 47 -14.16 -10.12 -3.24
C ASP A 47 -13.80 -11.16 -2.19
N GLU A 48 -13.61 -12.42 -2.60
CA GLU A 48 -13.17 -13.48 -1.71
C GLU A 48 -11.77 -13.25 -1.19
N MET A 49 -10.83 -12.84 -2.07
CA MET A 49 -9.44 -12.57 -1.66
C MET A 49 -9.35 -11.35 -0.76
N LEU A 50 -10.12 -10.30 -1.00
CA LEU A 50 -10.22 -9.13 -0.12
C LEU A 50 -10.80 -9.52 1.25
N THR A 51 -11.84 -10.35 1.27
CA THR A 51 -12.48 -10.84 2.50
C THR A 51 -11.52 -11.72 3.31
N LEU A 52 -10.87 -12.69 2.67
CA LEU A 52 -9.86 -13.54 3.30
C LEU A 52 -8.74 -12.73 3.93
N ASN A 53 -8.23 -11.73 3.21
CA ASN A 53 -7.13 -10.90 3.67
C ASN A 53 -7.51 -10.01 4.88
N LYS A 54 -8.80 -9.69 5.03
CA LYS A 54 -9.33 -9.01 6.24
C LYS A 54 -9.46 -9.96 7.43
N LEU A 55 -9.92 -11.19 7.19
CA LEU A 55 -10.23 -12.17 8.23
C LEU A 55 -8.99 -12.84 8.79
N ILE A 56 -8.00 -13.15 7.95
CA ILE A 56 -6.82 -13.94 8.32
C ILE A 56 -5.54 -13.22 7.89
N LYS A 57 -4.55 -13.22 8.77
CA LYS A 57 -3.18 -12.83 8.44
C LYS A 57 -2.41 -14.05 7.95
N PHE A 58 -2.23 -14.18 6.66
CA PHE A 58 -1.41 -15.23 6.08
C PHE A 58 0.09 -14.90 6.20
N LYS A 59 0.93 -15.94 6.25
CA LYS A 59 2.39 -15.78 6.21
C LYS A 59 2.86 -15.39 4.81
N GLU A 60 2.21 -15.94 3.79
CA GLU A 60 2.45 -15.66 2.38
C GLU A 60 1.34 -14.75 1.84
N ASN A 61 1.63 -14.00 0.81
CA ASN A 61 0.62 -13.17 0.16
C ASN A 61 -0.42 -14.05 -0.53
N LEU A 62 -1.70 -13.71 -0.38
CA LEU A 62 -2.77 -14.34 -1.15
C LEU A 62 -2.55 -14.06 -2.65
N PRO A 63 -2.87 -15.02 -3.53
CA PRO A 63 -2.83 -14.78 -4.97
C PRO A 63 -3.97 -13.85 -5.37
N SER A 64 -3.65 -12.79 -6.10
CA SER A 64 -4.67 -11.89 -6.65
C SER A 64 -5.22 -12.45 -7.96
N PRO A 65 -6.54 -12.43 -8.20
CA PRO A 65 -7.13 -12.77 -9.49
C PRO A 65 -6.73 -11.77 -10.61
N MET A 66 -6.12 -10.65 -10.26
CA MET A 66 -5.50 -9.72 -11.21
C MET A 66 -4.52 -10.43 -12.16
N ALA A 67 -3.78 -11.43 -11.67
CA ALA A 67 -2.85 -12.23 -12.46
C ALA A 67 -3.51 -12.84 -13.70
N ARG A 68 -4.78 -13.29 -13.57
CA ARG A 68 -5.58 -13.90 -14.63
C ARG A 68 -6.39 -12.87 -15.42
N ASP A 69 -7.00 -11.92 -14.72
CA ASP A 69 -8.11 -11.12 -15.24
C ASP A 69 -7.68 -9.78 -15.84
N TYR A 70 -6.43 -9.35 -15.62
CA TYR A 70 -5.99 -8.02 -16.03
C TYR A 70 -5.11 -8.04 -17.27
N SER A 71 -5.41 -7.17 -18.23
CA SER A 71 -4.77 -7.14 -19.55
C SER A 71 -3.45 -6.38 -19.62
N TRP A 72 -3.03 -5.72 -18.53
CA TRP A 72 -1.79 -4.94 -18.42
C TRP A 72 -1.65 -3.90 -19.53
N PRO A 73 -2.53 -2.89 -19.56
CA PRO A 73 -2.53 -1.86 -20.62
C PRO A 73 -1.28 -0.97 -20.52
N GLY A 74 -1.07 -0.20 -21.61
CA GLY A 74 -0.02 0.81 -21.67
C GLY A 74 1.10 0.46 -22.64
N MET A 75 2.16 1.27 -22.60
CA MET A 75 3.30 1.18 -23.52
C MET A 75 4.33 0.15 -23.09
N PHE A 76 4.28 -0.30 -21.84
CA PHE A 76 5.30 -1.17 -21.24
C PHE A 76 4.73 -2.54 -20.93
N THR A 77 5.50 -3.59 -21.22
CA THR A 77 5.23 -4.92 -20.68
C THR A 77 5.75 -4.99 -19.25
N PRO A 78 4.94 -5.34 -18.25
CA PRO A 78 5.38 -5.40 -16.87
C PRO A 78 6.38 -6.54 -16.65
N PHE A 79 7.42 -6.28 -15.86
CA PHE A 79 8.29 -7.32 -15.31
C PHE A 79 7.55 -8.12 -14.23
N ASP A 80 8.01 -9.34 -13.93
CA ASP A 80 7.36 -10.21 -12.95
C ASP A 80 7.23 -9.57 -11.56
N HIS A 81 8.28 -8.91 -11.07
CA HIS A 81 8.22 -8.19 -9.79
C HIS A 81 7.21 -7.04 -9.79
N GLN A 82 6.95 -6.41 -10.94
CA GLN A 82 5.93 -5.37 -11.07
C GLN A 82 4.53 -5.97 -11.05
N ARG A 83 4.32 -7.12 -11.70
CA ARG A 83 3.05 -7.87 -11.64
C ARG A 83 2.76 -8.29 -10.21
N ILE A 84 3.69 -8.96 -9.55
CA ILE A 84 3.55 -9.40 -8.16
C ILE A 84 3.27 -8.21 -7.22
N THR A 85 3.91 -7.06 -7.46
CA THR A 85 3.65 -5.84 -6.68
C THR A 85 2.22 -5.32 -6.90
N ALA A 86 1.75 -5.26 -8.14
CA ALA A 86 0.39 -4.81 -8.45
C ALA A 86 -0.66 -5.77 -7.89
N GLU A 87 -0.47 -7.08 -8.04
CA GLU A 87 -1.30 -8.12 -7.45
C GLU A 87 -1.40 -7.99 -5.93
N PHE A 88 -0.26 -7.82 -5.25
CA PHE A 88 -0.24 -7.60 -3.81
C PHE A 88 -1.04 -6.37 -3.39
N LEU A 89 -0.88 -5.24 -4.10
CA LEU A 89 -1.59 -4.01 -3.79
C LEU A 89 -3.10 -4.15 -4.04
N SER A 90 -3.52 -4.85 -5.09
CA SER A 90 -4.92 -4.99 -5.47
C SER A 90 -5.79 -5.65 -4.39
N ILE A 91 -5.22 -6.54 -3.57
CA ILE A 91 -5.91 -7.24 -2.48
C ILE A 91 -5.63 -6.66 -1.09
N ASN A 92 -4.81 -5.61 -0.99
CA ASN A 92 -4.50 -4.95 0.28
C ASN A 92 -5.07 -3.52 0.31
N HIS A 93 -6.07 -3.27 1.16
CA HIS A 93 -6.64 -1.93 1.32
C HIS A 93 -5.60 -0.92 1.82
N ARG A 94 -4.74 -1.35 2.74
CA ARG A 94 -3.66 -0.53 3.28
C ARG A 94 -2.37 -1.32 3.29
N ALA A 95 -1.34 -0.83 2.61
CA ALA A 95 -0.09 -1.53 2.44
C ALA A 95 1.10 -0.61 2.21
N PHE A 96 2.29 -1.18 2.37
CA PHE A 96 3.54 -0.56 1.98
C PHE A 96 4.12 -1.24 0.73
N CYS A 97 4.69 -0.42 -0.16
CA CYS A 97 5.52 -0.87 -1.26
C CYS A 97 6.96 -0.35 -1.04
N PHE A 98 7.85 -1.22 -0.61
CA PHE A 98 9.23 -0.92 -0.27
C PHE A 98 10.22 -1.34 -1.37
N ASN A 99 9.74 -1.49 -2.59
CA ASN A 99 10.59 -1.79 -3.74
C ASN A 99 11.62 -0.70 -3.94
N GLU A 100 12.85 -1.05 -4.27
CA GLU A 100 13.95 -0.09 -4.45
C GLU A 100 13.71 0.88 -5.61
N ALA A 101 14.46 1.97 -5.63
CA ALA A 101 14.40 2.94 -6.72
C ALA A 101 14.76 2.30 -8.06
N GLY A 102 14.02 2.65 -9.12
CA GLY A 102 14.26 2.10 -10.46
C GLY A 102 13.61 0.74 -10.74
N THR A 103 12.82 0.16 -9.81
CA THR A 103 12.07 -1.10 -10.04
C THR A 103 10.69 -0.88 -10.69
N GLY A 104 10.32 0.34 -11.06
CA GLY A 104 9.03 0.63 -11.69
C GLY A 104 7.83 0.59 -10.75
N LYS A 105 8.01 0.99 -9.49
CA LYS A 105 6.92 1.09 -8.48
C LYS A 105 5.70 1.85 -8.97
N THR A 106 5.91 2.96 -9.65
CA THR A 106 4.85 3.84 -10.16
C THR A 106 3.89 3.07 -11.06
N SER A 107 4.42 2.36 -12.06
CA SER A 107 3.61 1.56 -12.98
C SER A 107 2.86 0.44 -12.26
N SER A 108 3.50 -0.26 -11.31
CA SER A 108 2.85 -1.31 -10.51
C SER A 108 1.64 -0.78 -9.75
N VAL A 109 1.77 0.41 -9.12
CA VAL A 109 0.68 1.07 -8.39
C VAL A 109 -0.43 1.51 -9.33
N LEU A 110 -0.09 2.07 -10.50
CA LEU A 110 -1.06 2.50 -11.50
C LEU A 110 -1.85 1.33 -12.07
N TRP A 111 -1.21 0.21 -12.40
CA TRP A 111 -1.91 -1.01 -12.85
C TRP A 111 -2.83 -1.57 -11.76
N ALA A 112 -2.39 -1.63 -10.51
CA ALA A 112 -3.24 -2.08 -9.41
C ALA A 112 -4.47 -1.18 -9.23
N ALA A 113 -4.30 0.14 -9.31
CA ALA A 113 -5.40 1.10 -9.22
C ALA A 113 -6.35 0.97 -10.42
N ASP A 114 -5.81 0.87 -11.64
CA ASP A 114 -6.61 0.70 -12.87
C ASP A 114 -7.42 -0.60 -12.83
N TYR A 115 -6.83 -1.70 -12.37
CA TYR A 115 -7.55 -2.97 -12.17
C TYR A 115 -8.74 -2.79 -11.23
N LEU A 116 -8.54 -2.15 -10.07
CA LEU A 116 -9.62 -1.89 -9.12
C LEU A 116 -10.68 -0.93 -9.68
N MET A 117 -10.29 0.03 -10.52
CA MET A 117 -11.22 0.92 -11.24
C MET A 117 -12.05 0.16 -12.28
N ASN A 118 -11.43 -0.77 -13.04
CA ASN A 118 -12.12 -1.60 -14.01
C ASN A 118 -13.20 -2.48 -13.37
N LEU A 119 -12.97 -2.89 -12.12
CA LEU A 119 -13.93 -3.65 -11.32
C LEU A 119 -14.98 -2.76 -10.61
N GLY A 120 -14.86 -1.43 -10.71
CA GLY A 120 -15.74 -0.49 -10.02
C GLY A 120 -15.54 -0.40 -8.50
N LEU A 121 -14.45 -0.99 -7.97
CA LEU A 121 -14.13 -1.00 -6.53
C LEU A 121 -13.53 0.32 -6.04
N ILE A 122 -12.99 1.13 -6.94
CA ILE A 122 -12.56 2.51 -6.72
C ILE A 122 -12.89 3.36 -7.94
N LYS A 123 -13.01 4.68 -7.75
CA LYS A 123 -13.26 5.66 -8.82
C LYS A 123 -12.20 6.74 -8.87
N LYS A 124 -11.76 7.24 -7.72
CA LYS A 124 -10.87 8.40 -7.60
C LYS A 124 -9.64 8.08 -6.77
N VAL A 125 -8.47 8.37 -7.31
CA VAL A 125 -7.17 8.18 -6.65
C VAL A 125 -6.49 9.51 -6.41
N LEU A 126 -6.07 9.77 -5.17
CA LEU A 126 -5.20 10.89 -4.81
C LEU A 126 -3.75 10.42 -4.70
N ILE A 127 -2.88 10.94 -5.53
CA ILE A 127 -1.44 10.66 -5.49
C ILE A 127 -0.72 11.84 -4.83
N ILE A 128 -0.07 11.57 -3.71
CA ILE A 128 0.71 12.53 -2.93
C ILE A 128 2.20 12.24 -3.13
N CYS A 129 2.95 13.15 -3.75
CA CYS A 129 4.33 12.92 -4.13
C CYS A 129 5.19 14.18 -3.97
N PRO A 130 6.52 14.10 -4.13
CA PRO A 130 7.39 15.28 -4.23
C PRO A 130 6.98 16.21 -5.38
N LEU A 131 7.10 17.52 -5.15
CA LEU A 131 6.73 18.54 -6.16
C LEU A 131 7.46 18.33 -7.50
N SER A 132 8.72 17.94 -7.46
CA SER A 132 9.58 17.78 -8.65
C SER A 132 9.14 16.68 -9.62
N ILE A 133 8.40 15.69 -9.14
CA ILE A 133 8.02 14.50 -9.95
C ILE A 133 6.54 14.46 -10.34
N MET A 134 5.76 15.46 -9.96
CA MET A 134 4.31 15.47 -10.25
C MET A 134 4.00 15.40 -11.74
N TYR A 135 4.72 16.18 -12.55
CA TYR A 135 4.50 16.25 -14.02
C TYR A 135 5.31 15.18 -14.77
N SER A 136 6.62 15.12 -14.49
CA SER A 136 7.56 14.32 -15.28
C SER A 136 7.43 12.82 -15.04
N ALA A 137 7.19 12.41 -13.79
CA ALA A 137 7.02 11.00 -13.46
C ALA A 137 5.53 10.64 -13.39
N TRP A 138 4.79 11.14 -12.38
CA TRP A 138 3.44 10.66 -12.14
C TRP A 138 2.46 10.93 -13.27
N GLN A 139 2.34 12.16 -13.77
CA GLN A 139 1.42 12.45 -14.88
C GLN A 139 1.84 11.76 -16.19
N GLY A 140 3.14 11.73 -16.47
CA GLY A 140 3.70 11.00 -17.59
C GLY A 140 3.47 9.50 -17.51
N ASP A 141 3.70 8.92 -16.32
CA ASP A 141 3.52 7.48 -16.11
C ASP A 141 2.04 7.06 -16.14
N VAL A 142 1.09 7.89 -15.70
CA VAL A 142 -0.35 7.63 -15.92
C VAL A 142 -0.63 7.51 -17.41
N PHE A 143 -0.12 8.43 -18.21
CA PHE A 143 -0.30 8.37 -19.67
C PHE A 143 0.34 7.12 -20.29
N ASN A 144 1.57 6.79 -19.88
CA ASN A 144 2.30 5.66 -20.43
C ASN A 144 1.74 4.29 -19.99
N THR A 145 1.18 4.21 -18.78
CA THR A 145 0.72 2.95 -18.16
C THR A 145 -0.79 2.74 -18.37
N CYS A 146 -1.59 3.79 -18.23
CA CYS A 146 -3.06 3.75 -18.27
C CYS A 146 -3.61 4.91 -19.11
N MET A 147 -3.28 4.97 -20.41
CA MET A 147 -3.61 6.09 -21.30
C MET A 147 -5.11 6.36 -21.46
N HIS A 148 -5.95 5.41 -21.09
CA HIS A 148 -7.42 5.55 -21.10
C HIS A 148 -7.94 6.24 -19.84
N ARG A 149 -7.07 6.52 -18.84
CA ARG A 149 -7.43 7.22 -17.60
C ARG A 149 -7.09 8.70 -17.67
N THR A 150 -7.92 9.49 -17.00
CA THR A 150 -7.70 10.93 -16.87
C THR A 150 -6.81 11.25 -15.68
N SER A 151 -5.91 12.22 -15.82
CA SER A 151 -5.06 12.68 -14.71
C SER A 151 -4.91 14.19 -14.68
N GLN A 152 -4.87 14.77 -13.49
CA GLN A 152 -4.66 16.20 -13.30
C GLN A 152 -3.70 16.50 -12.17
N VAL A 153 -2.73 17.40 -12.43
CA VAL A 153 -1.80 17.89 -11.42
C VAL A 153 -2.41 19.06 -10.67
N CYS A 154 -2.60 18.87 -9.37
CA CYS A 154 -3.14 19.88 -8.44
C CYS A 154 -2.03 20.81 -7.96
N HIS A 155 -1.75 21.87 -8.74
CA HIS A 155 -0.70 22.84 -8.48
C HIS A 155 -1.18 24.27 -8.81
N GLY A 156 -0.57 25.29 -8.14
CA GLY A 156 -0.87 26.71 -8.31
C GLY A 156 -1.51 27.34 -7.08
N SER A 157 -2.32 28.39 -7.25
CA SER A 157 -3.03 29.08 -6.17
C SER A 157 -4.02 28.19 -5.43
N ALA A 158 -4.42 28.57 -4.23
CA ALA A 158 -5.38 27.81 -3.43
C ALA A 158 -6.70 27.59 -4.20
N ASP A 159 -7.24 28.62 -4.86
CA ASP A 159 -8.49 28.50 -5.61
C ASP A 159 -8.38 27.58 -6.83
N LYS A 160 -7.24 27.62 -7.53
CA LYS A 160 -6.97 26.69 -8.62
C LYS A 160 -6.90 25.25 -8.11
N ARG A 161 -6.20 25.02 -6.99
CA ARG A 161 -6.11 23.68 -6.36
C ARG A 161 -7.48 23.16 -5.93
N LYS A 162 -8.34 24.00 -5.33
CA LYS A 162 -9.70 23.62 -4.94
C LYS A 162 -10.53 23.16 -6.12
N LYS A 163 -10.50 23.93 -7.23
CA LYS A 163 -11.21 23.58 -8.48
C LYS A 163 -10.71 22.23 -9.04
N ILE A 164 -9.40 21.98 -8.99
CA ILE A 164 -8.83 20.71 -9.48
C ILE A 164 -9.27 19.54 -8.61
N ILE A 165 -9.23 19.68 -7.27
CA ILE A 165 -9.68 18.63 -6.33
C ILE A 165 -11.16 18.30 -6.53
N GLN A 166 -12.00 19.30 -6.84
CA GLN A 166 -13.44 19.13 -7.08
C GLN A 166 -13.75 18.54 -8.44
N GLY A 167 -12.77 18.43 -9.33
CA GLY A 167 -12.92 17.86 -10.67
C GLY A 167 -13.15 16.34 -10.66
N ASP A 168 -13.57 15.83 -11.81
CA ASP A 168 -13.82 14.40 -12.02
C ASP A 168 -12.65 13.77 -12.78
N TRP A 169 -11.56 13.55 -12.06
CA TRP A 169 -10.33 12.94 -12.55
C TRP A 169 -10.15 11.55 -11.92
N ASP A 170 -9.72 10.59 -12.73
CA ASP A 170 -9.35 9.26 -12.20
C ASP A 170 -8.15 9.38 -11.24
N PHE A 171 -7.13 10.15 -11.65
CA PHE A 171 -5.94 10.40 -10.84
C PHE A 171 -5.73 11.90 -10.59
N THR A 172 -5.73 12.30 -9.34
CA THR A 172 -5.34 13.66 -8.92
C THR A 172 -3.98 13.62 -8.24
N ILE A 173 -3.01 14.40 -8.76
CA ILE A 173 -1.62 14.39 -8.30
C ILE A 173 -1.33 15.68 -7.54
N ILE A 174 -0.87 15.59 -6.28
CA ILE A 174 -0.62 16.74 -5.41
C ILE A 174 0.71 16.58 -4.64
N ASN A 175 1.37 17.69 -4.33
CA ASN A 175 2.56 17.67 -3.48
C ASN A 175 2.20 17.65 -1.98
N TYR A 176 3.15 17.20 -1.13
CA TYR A 176 2.95 17.03 0.32
C TYR A 176 2.36 18.26 1.03
N ASP A 177 2.89 19.44 0.73
CA ASP A 177 2.45 20.68 1.40
C ASP A 177 1.10 21.17 0.84
N GLY A 178 0.78 20.76 -0.38
CA GLY A 178 -0.49 21.08 -1.05
C GLY A 178 -1.69 20.46 -0.35
N ILE A 179 -1.56 19.28 0.26
CA ILE A 179 -2.70 18.63 0.94
C ILE A 179 -3.23 19.45 2.13
N GLY A 180 -2.36 20.18 2.82
CA GLY A 180 -2.78 21.07 3.91
C GLY A 180 -3.64 22.24 3.46
N ILE A 181 -3.43 22.72 2.22
CA ILE A 181 -4.14 23.86 1.65
C ILE A 181 -5.58 23.50 1.24
N VAL A 182 -5.76 22.28 0.72
CA VAL A 182 -7.05 21.80 0.16
C VAL A 182 -7.59 20.58 0.92
N LYS A 183 -7.25 20.46 2.18
CA LYS A 183 -7.58 19.30 3.01
C LYS A 183 -9.10 19.06 3.10
N ASP A 184 -9.88 20.12 3.30
CA ASP A 184 -11.30 20.01 3.47
C ASP A 184 -12.00 19.65 2.14
N GLU A 185 -11.48 20.15 1.04
CA GLU A 185 -11.91 19.75 -0.32
C GLU A 185 -11.56 18.30 -0.64
N ILE A 186 -10.37 17.80 -0.22
CA ILE A 186 -10.01 16.38 -0.37
C ILE A 186 -10.98 15.49 0.41
N ILE A 187 -11.30 15.84 1.65
CA ILE A 187 -12.26 15.09 2.48
C ILE A 187 -13.65 15.09 1.83
N ALA A 188 -14.11 16.24 1.32
CA ALA A 188 -15.43 16.38 0.69
C ALA A 188 -15.53 15.62 -0.67
N ASN A 189 -14.43 15.46 -1.39
CA ASN A 189 -14.43 14.79 -2.70
C ASN A 189 -14.37 13.26 -2.64
N ASN A 190 -14.23 12.67 -1.47
CA ASN A 190 -14.29 11.22 -1.22
C ASN A 190 -13.40 10.40 -2.16
N PHE A 191 -12.08 10.59 -2.06
CA PHE A 191 -11.14 9.71 -2.75
C PHE A 191 -11.20 8.29 -2.17
N ASP A 192 -11.22 7.28 -3.03
CA ASP A 192 -11.29 5.86 -2.62
C ASP A 192 -9.93 5.28 -2.27
N LEU A 193 -8.87 5.81 -2.90
CA LEU A 193 -7.49 5.40 -2.70
C LEU A 193 -6.57 6.62 -2.57
N ILE A 194 -5.71 6.59 -1.57
CA ILE A 194 -4.60 7.53 -1.44
C ILE A 194 -3.29 6.77 -1.66
N VAL A 195 -2.47 7.27 -2.56
CA VAL A 195 -1.10 6.79 -2.81
C VAL A 195 -0.13 7.85 -2.30
N VAL A 196 0.84 7.46 -1.49
CA VAL A 196 1.88 8.35 -0.99
C VAL A 196 3.23 7.86 -1.48
N ASP A 197 3.82 8.59 -2.41
CA ASP A 197 5.18 8.31 -2.87
C ASP A 197 6.22 8.97 -1.96
N GLU A 198 7.38 8.35 -1.81
CA GLU A 198 8.43 8.71 -0.86
C GLU A 198 7.89 8.98 0.55
N CYS A 199 7.17 7.98 1.08
CA CYS A 199 6.41 8.07 2.33
C CYS A 199 7.26 8.42 3.57
N ASN A 200 8.59 8.40 3.47
CA ASN A 200 9.49 8.90 4.52
C ASN A 200 9.20 10.35 4.91
N ALA A 201 8.56 11.14 4.03
CA ALA A 201 8.05 12.48 4.36
C ALA A 201 7.03 12.47 5.52
N TYR A 202 6.42 11.33 5.81
CA TYR A 202 5.40 11.13 6.84
C TYR A 202 5.86 10.33 8.07
N LYS A 203 7.15 10.04 8.20
CA LYS A 203 7.70 9.28 9.34
C LYS A 203 7.48 9.93 10.71
N THR A 204 7.40 11.26 10.76
CA THR A 204 7.25 12.03 12.00
C THR A 204 5.79 12.44 12.23
N HIS A 205 5.12 11.76 13.13
CA HIS A 205 3.68 11.91 13.42
C HIS A 205 3.25 13.28 14.00
N THR A 206 4.20 14.11 14.41
CA THR A 206 3.92 15.45 14.98
C THR A 206 3.88 16.56 13.91
N THR A 207 4.33 16.29 12.68
CA THR A 207 4.40 17.29 11.60
C THR A 207 3.01 17.70 11.08
N ALA A 208 2.89 18.91 10.53
CA ALA A 208 1.65 19.42 9.96
C ALA A 208 1.16 18.53 8.80
N ARG A 209 2.06 18.07 7.90
CA ARG A 209 1.70 17.18 6.79
C ARG A 209 1.16 15.83 7.26
N TRP A 210 1.76 15.25 8.29
CA TRP A 210 1.28 14.00 8.88
C TRP A 210 -0.13 14.16 9.45
N LYS A 211 -0.35 15.24 10.23
CA LYS A 211 -1.67 15.55 10.82
C LYS A 211 -2.73 15.81 9.76
N ALA A 212 -2.37 16.47 8.65
CA ALA A 212 -3.27 16.69 7.53
C ALA A 212 -3.70 15.37 6.90
N LEU A 213 -2.75 14.48 6.55
CA LEU A 213 -3.04 13.17 5.99
C LEU A 213 -3.84 12.31 6.96
N PHE A 214 -3.48 12.29 8.25
CA PHE A 214 -4.23 11.56 9.28
C PHE A 214 -5.69 12.00 9.35
N LYS A 215 -5.96 13.32 9.25
CA LYS A 215 -7.32 13.85 9.22
C LYS A 215 -8.08 13.45 7.94
N ILE A 216 -7.42 13.48 6.79
CA ILE A 216 -7.99 13.04 5.52
C ILE A 216 -8.40 11.55 5.59
N LEU A 217 -7.60 10.72 6.26
CA LEU A 217 -7.88 9.29 6.48
C LEU A 217 -8.97 9.02 7.55
N GLY A 218 -9.71 10.05 7.99
CA GLY A 218 -10.77 9.93 9.00
C GLY A 218 -10.32 10.16 10.44
N GLY A 219 -9.06 10.44 10.70
CA GLY A 219 -8.57 10.77 12.04
C GLY A 219 -8.71 9.61 13.03
N LYS A 220 -9.43 9.87 14.13
CA LYS A 220 -9.72 8.85 15.17
C LYS A 220 -10.85 7.90 14.77
N ASP A 221 -11.78 8.39 13.96
CA ASP A 221 -13.01 7.69 13.55
C ASP A 221 -12.81 6.92 12.23
N LYS A 222 -11.59 6.61 11.90
CA LYS A 222 -11.06 5.92 10.71
C LYS A 222 -12.12 5.48 9.70
N ASN A 223 -12.01 6.01 8.50
CA ASN A 223 -12.66 5.38 7.36
C ASN A 223 -11.86 4.11 6.98
N GLU A 224 -12.30 2.95 7.43
CA GLU A 224 -11.64 1.66 7.18
C GLU A 224 -11.71 1.26 5.69
N ASP A 225 -12.68 1.79 4.96
CA ASP A 225 -12.85 1.51 3.53
C ASP A 225 -11.88 2.31 2.64
N MET A 226 -11.34 3.43 3.15
CA MET A 226 -10.37 4.23 2.41
C MET A 226 -9.05 3.49 2.28
N LYS A 227 -8.64 3.23 1.06
CA LYS A 227 -7.38 2.54 0.76
C LYS A 227 -6.20 3.49 0.87
N LEU A 228 -5.08 2.98 1.37
CA LEU A 228 -3.83 3.75 1.50
C LEU A 228 -2.62 2.89 1.12
N TRP A 229 -1.93 3.27 0.06
CA TRP A 229 -0.66 2.66 -0.33
C TRP A 229 0.49 3.64 -0.13
N MET A 230 1.48 3.27 0.66
CA MET A 230 2.65 4.09 0.95
C MET A 230 3.90 3.47 0.35
N MET A 231 4.62 4.25 -0.45
CA MET A 231 5.78 3.79 -1.22
C MET A 231 7.07 4.48 -0.77
N THR A 232 8.16 3.73 -0.68
CA THR A 232 9.53 4.25 -0.58
C THR A 232 10.54 3.14 -0.83
N GLY A 233 11.70 3.48 -1.42
CA GLY A 233 12.81 2.53 -1.56
C GLY A 233 13.60 2.30 -0.26
N THR A 234 13.43 3.14 0.76
CA THR A 234 14.25 3.15 1.99
C THR A 234 13.39 3.27 3.25
N PRO A 235 12.66 2.21 3.65
CA PRO A 235 11.82 2.27 4.85
C PRO A 235 12.65 2.34 6.13
N ALA A 236 12.22 3.18 7.10
CA ALA A 236 12.79 3.29 8.45
C ALA A 236 14.33 3.40 8.49
N SER A 237 14.90 4.20 7.60
CA SER A 237 16.34 4.25 7.30
C SER A 237 17.22 4.77 8.44
N GLN A 238 16.67 5.51 9.40
CA GLN A 238 17.48 6.19 10.43
C GLN A 238 17.20 5.69 11.86
N SER A 239 15.96 5.36 12.19
CA SER A 239 15.58 5.00 13.55
C SER A 239 14.32 4.10 13.56
N PRO A 240 14.18 3.18 14.53
CA PRO A 240 12.91 2.48 14.77
C PRO A 240 11.72 3.43 14.96
N MET A 241 11.96 4.67 15.42
CA MET A 241 10.93 5.69 15.57
C MET A 241 10.32 6.15 14.25
N ASP A 242 11.04 6.04 13.13
CA ASP A 242 10.55 6.37 11.80
C ASP A 242 9.37 5.46 11.39
N ALA A 243 9.41 4.20 11.81
CA ALA A 243 8.34 3.25 11.56
C ALA A 243 7.01 3.60 12.26
N PHE A 244 7.08 4.24 13.45
CA PHE A 244 5.88 4.56 14.22
C PHE A 244 4.91 5.47 13.46
N GLY A 245 5.42 6.57 12.88
CA GLY A 245 4.58 7.52 12.13
C GLY A 245 3.93 6.88 10.91
N LEU A 246 4.67 6.05 10.18
CA LEU A 246 4.18 5.33 9.00
C LEU A 246 3.14 4.27 9.38
N ALA A 247 3.45 3.42 10.38
CA ALA A 247 2.54 2.38 10.84
C ALA A 247 1.23 2.97 11.39
N LYS A 248 1.27 4.14 12.05
CA LYS A 248 0.06 4.82 12.54
C LYS A 248 -0.91 5.20 11.42
N LEU A 249 -0.43 5.45 10.21
CA LEU A 249 -1.28 5.75 9.05
C LEU A 249 -1.81 4.48 8.38
N VAL A 250 -0.97 3.48 8.16
CA VAL A 250 -1.31 2.28 7.39
C VAL A 250 -1.93 1.18 8.27
N CYS A 251 -1.23 0.77 9.31
CA CYS A 251 -1.56 -0.37 10.17
C CYS A 251 -1.43 -0.01 11.66
N PRO A 252 -2.28 0.90 12.17
CA PRO A 252 -2.13 1.48 13.51
C PRO A 252 -2.21 0.47 14.66
N ASN A 253 -2.78 -0.71 14.41
CA ASN A 253 -2.88 -1.80 15.39
C ASN A 253 -1.54 -2.54 15.59
N ASN A 254 -0.58 -2.37 14.66
CA ASN A 254 0.75 -2.99 14.75
C ASN A 254 1.68 -2.23 15.71
N VAL A 255 1.31 -1.05 16.17
CA VAL A 255 2.11 -0.22 17.07
C VAL A 255 1.29 0.26 18.26
N PRO A 256 1.91 0.52 19.42
CA PRO A 256 1.22 1.05 20.59
C PRO A 256 0.48 2.36 20.30
N ARG A 257 -0.52 2.68 21.11
CA ARG A 257 -1.26 3.95 20.98
C ARG A 257 -0.35 5.17 21.10
N LEU A 258 0.60 5.14 22.03
CA LEU A 258 1.51 6.24 22.35
C LEU A 258 2.91 5.98 21.77
N SER A 259 3.52 7.00 21.20
CA SER A 259 4.89 6.94 20.68
C SER A 259 5.94 6.71 21.77
N ALA A 260 5.67 7.14 23.01
CA ALA A 260 6.54 6.85 24.15
C ALA A 260 6.66 5.33 24.40
N ALA A 261 5.55 4.61 24.40
CA ALA A 261 5.56 3.15 24.57
C ALA A 261 6.29 2.43 23.41
N TRP A 262 6.16 2.94 22.18
CA TRP A 262 6.93 2.43 21.05
C TRP A 262 8.44 2.68 21.22
N LYS A 263 8.80 3.88 21.69
CA LYS A 263 10.19 4.23 21.98
C LYS A 263 10.79 3.33 23.05
N GLU A 264 10.10 3.10 24.15
CA GLU A 264 10.51 2.19 25.23
C GLU A 264 10.65 0.74 24.75
N LYS A 265 9.76 0.30 23.86
CA LYS A 265 9.80 -1.04 23.27
C LYS A 265 11.03 -1.22 22.37
N THR A 266 11.35 -0.26 21.51
CA THR A 266 12.33 -0.40 20.42
C THR A 266 13.68 0.24 20.69
N MET A 267 13.78 1.11 21.69
CA MET A 267 14.98 1.88 22.00
C MET A 267 15.43 1.63 23.45
N HIS A 268 16.72 1.77 23.68
CA HIS A 268 17.35 1.72 24.99
C HIS A 268 17.91 3.08 25.36
N GLN A 269 17.61 3.59 26.56
CA GLN A 269 18.10 4.87 27.04
C GLN A 269 19.50 4.69 27.66
N ILE A 270 20.51 5.33 27.10
CA ILE A 270 21.88 5.34 27.63
C ILE A 270 22.09 6.53 28.57
N SER A 271 21.48 7.68 28.24
CA SER A 271 21.55 8.89 29.06
C SER A 271 20.24 9.68 28.92
N ARG A 272 20.10 10.77 29.73
CA ARG A 272 18.91 11.63 29.70
C ARG A 272 18.46 12.03 28.29
N PHE A 273 19.41 12.20 27.35
CA PHE A 273 19.13 12.68 26.00
C PHE A 273 19.49 11.69 24.88
N LYS A 274 20.13 10.56 25.18
CA LYS A 274 20.62 9.62 24.19
C LYS A 274 19.92 8.28 24.28
N TRP A 275 19.31 7.90 23.14
CA TRP A 275 18.65 6.62 22.94
C TRP A 275 19.30 5.87 21.77
N ILE A 276 19.42 4.56 21.88
CA ILE A 276 19.92 3.69 20.81
C ILE A 276 18.91 2.60 20.51
N PRO A 277 18.86 2.06 19.29
CA PRO A 277 18.01 0.92 18.97
C PRO A 277 18.38 -0.31 19.82
N LYS A 278 17.37 -1.03 20.28
CA LYS A 278 17.55 -2.36 20.91
C LYS A 278 17.97 -3.39 19.85
N PRO A 279 18.65 -4.49 20.21
CA PRO A 279 19.09 -5.52 19.27
C PRO A 279 17.93 -6.10 18.43
N ASN A 280 16.77 -6.34 19.04
CA ASN A 280 15.57 -6.90 18.41
C ASN A 280 14.65 -5.84 17.75
N SER A 281 15.05 -4.56 17.75
CA SER A 281 14.21 -3.48 17.21
C SER A 281 13.89 -3.63 15.71
N LYS A 282 14.76 -4.31 14.94
CA LYS A 282 14.53 -4.61 13.52
C LYS A 282 13.30 -5.47 13.30
N ASP A 283 13.09 -6.50 14.13
CA ASP A 283 11.94 -7.38 14.06
C ASP A 283 10.64 -6.65 14.43
N ASP A 284 10.71 -5.77 15.45
CA ASP A 284 9.58 -4.93 15.83
C ASP A 284 9.21 -3.96 14.71
N VAL A 285 10.20 -3.33 14.06
CA VAL A 285 9.98 -2.45 12.90
C VAL A 285 9.39 -3.23 11.72
N PHE A 286 9.94 -4.42 11.41
CA PHE A 286 9.40 -5.27 10.36
C PHE A 286 7.93 -5.62 10.59
N LYS A 287 7.57 -6.05 11.81
CA LYS A 287 6.18 -6.35 12.19
C LYS A 287 5.27 -5.12 12.13
N ALA A 288 5.80 -3.95 12.54
CA ALA A 288 5.02 -2.70 12.53
C ALA A 288 4.66 -2.24 11.12
N LEU A 289 5.52 -2.51 10.14
CA LEU A 289 5.36 -2.09 8.75
C LEU A 289 4.75 -3.19 7.85
N GLN A 290 3.89 -4.04 8.38
CA GLN A 290 3.13 -5.03 7.61
C GLN A 290 1.67 -4.59 7.46
N PRO A 291 1.01 -4.92 6.32
CA PRO A 291 1.52 -5.67 5.17
C PRO A 291 2.44 -4.85 4.28
N ALA A 292 3.49 -5.47 3.78
CA ALA A 292 4.45 -4.82 2.90
C ALA A 292 5.01 -5.77 1.84
N ILE A 293 5.29 -5.23 0.66
CA ILE A 293 6.03 -5.91 -0.39
C ILE A 293 7.37 -5.21 -0.62
N ARG A 294 8.42 -5.99 -0.89
CA ARG A 294 9.75 -5.47 -1.16
C ARG A 294 10.47 -6.32 -2.21
N PHE A 295 10.98 -5.63 -3.20
CA PHE A 295 11.95 -6.15 -4.17
C PHE A 295 13.20 -5.28 -4.18
N ALA A 296 14.36 -5.89 -4.07
CA ALA A 296 15.64 -5.22 -4.27
C ALA A 296 15.96 -5.14 -5.78
N LYS A 297 16.73 -4.15 -6.18
CA LYS A 297 17.03 -3.90 -7.58
C LYS A 297 17.83 -5.02 -8.23
N ASP A 298 18.76 -5.61 -7.49
CA ASP A 298 19.58 -6.75 -7.89
C ASP A 298 18.79 -8.05 -8.08
N GLN A 299 17.64 -8.17 -7.43
CA GLN A 299 16.72 -9.30 -7.57
C GLN A 299 15.78 -9.19 -8.79
N CYS A 300 15.67 -7.99 -9.35
CA CYS A 300 14.63 -7.66 -10.33
C CYS A 300 15.17 -7.41 -11.74
N LEU A 301 16.43 -7.06 -11.88
CA LEU A 301 17.01 -6.58 -13.13
C LEU A 301 18.34 -7.30 -13.38
N ASP A 302 18.51 -7.83 -14.59
CA ASP A 302 19.82 -8.23 -15.11
C ASP A 302 20.64 -6.96 -15.42
N LEU A 303 21.27 -6.41 -14.39
CA LEU A 303 22.13 -5.25 -14.56
C LEU A 303 23.49 -5.69 -15.08
N PRO A 304 24.07 -5.01 -16.09
CA PRO A 304 25.45 -5.26 -16.49
C PRO A 304 26.37 -5.00 -15.29
N PRO A 305 27.48 -5.76 -15.17
CA PRO A 305 28.43 -5.56 -14.09
C PRO A 305 28.93 -4.12 -14.07
N VAL A 306 28.99 -3.52 -12.87
CA VAL A 306 29.48 -2.15 -12.69
C VAL A 306 30.97 -2.15 -13.04
N MET A 307 31.35 -1.54 -14.16
CA MET A 307 32.74 -1.31 -14.51
C MET A 307 33.21 -0.02 -13.82
N TYR A 308 34.04 -0.17 -12.79
CA TYR A 308 34.77 0.97 -12.25
C TYR A 308 35.88 1.34 -13.24
N GLN A 309 35.80 2.50 -13.87
CA GLN A 309 36.96 3.10 -14.55
C GLN A 309 37.90 3.60 -13.46
N THR A 310 39.05 2.99 -13.32
CA THR A 310 40.18 3.45 -12.51
C THR A 310 40.89 4.60 -13.22
#